data_d0e5aaee5957fe26985c32daa7349dd9
#
_entry.id   d0e5aaee5957fe26985c32daa7349dd9
#
_cell.length_a   1.000
_cell.length_b   1.000
_cell.length_c   1.000
_cell.angle_alpha   90.00
_cell.angle_beta   90.00
_cell.angle_gamma   90.00
#
_symmetry.space_group_name_H-M   'P 1'
#
loop_
_entity.id
_entity.type
_entity.pdbx_description
1 polymer ?
#
loop_
_entity_poly.entity_id
_entity_poly.type
_entity_poly.pdbx_seq_one_letter_code
_entity_poly.pdbx_strand_id
1 'polypeptide(L)'
;WVMPYHDMRIVSLTGRPWAEFDRALIERAPKIGILTDREHTPATIAQRMTDYGYTDFIMHVVEKLCNPSEEHLSTLSPKEAIHRDFAMPNCIILEHRGAVPPRPFGIPDAAFTLLDGREKMITKMPIRLLTLQALQLTGRHVLWDIGFCTGSVSIEARLQFPHLQIEAFEIRPECESII
;
A
#
# COMPACT_ATOMS: atom_id res chain seq x y z
N TRP A 1 24.98 -7.75 -9.64
CA TRP A 1 23.66 -7.15 -9.85
C TRP A 1 23.65 -5.71 -9.34
N VAL A 2 23.28 -4.73 -10.18
CA VAL A 2 23.28 -3.30 -9.85
C VAL A 2 21.94 -2.72 -10.26
N MET A 3 21.22 -2.14 -9.29
CA MET A 3 19.95 -1.46 -9.51
C MET A 3 20.08 0.01 -9.06
N PRO A 4 19.66 1.00 -9.88
CA PRO A 4 19.62 2.39 -9.45
C PRO A 4 18.70 2.55 -8.24
N TYR A 5 19.15 3.26 -7.21
CA TYR A 5 18.46 3.36 -5.92
C TYR A 5 17.75 4.69 -5.66
N HIS A 6 17.98 5.70 -6.48
CA HIS A 6 17.53 7.08 -6.22
C HIS A 6 16.01 7.29 -6.24
N ASP A 7 15.24 6.32 -6.70
CA ASP A 7 13.77 6.30 -6.67
C ASP A 7 13.22 5.18 -5.78
N MET A 8 14.08 4.60 -4.93
CA MET A 8 13.72 3.51 -4.03
C MET A 8 13.19 4.04 -2.69
N ARG A 9 12.02 3.57 -2.28
CA ARG A 9 11.51 3.76 -0.93
C ARG A 9 12.02 2.63 -0.04
N ILE A 10 12.66 2.97 1.07
CA ILE A 10 13.11 1.98 2.05
C ILE A 10 12.07 1.84 3.15
N VAL A 11 11.65 0.61 3.42
CA VAL A 11 10.69 0.24 4.46
C VAL A 11 11.34 -0.81 5.37
N SER A 12 11.30 -0.60 6.67
CA SER A 12 11.67 -1.62 7.64
C SER A 12 10.41 -2.22 8.25
N LEU A 13 10.24 -3.52 8.06
CA LEU A 13 9.19 -4.30 8.72
C LEU A 13 9.71 -5.01 9.99
N THR A 14 11.01 -4.88 10.31
CA THR A 14 11.61 -5.53 11.48
C THR A 14 10.98 -5.01 12.77
N GLY A 15 10.10 -5.83 13.39
CA GLY A 15 9.35 -5.47 14.60
C GLY A 15 8.38 -4.31 14.40
N ARG A 16 7.91 -4.07 13.20
CA ARG A 16 7.03 -2.94 12.87
C ARG A 16 5.76 -3.41 12.15
N PRO A 17 4.63 -2.68 12.29
CA PRO A 17 3.39 -3.01 11.60
C PRO A 17 3.49 -2.75 10.09
N TRP A 18 2.55 -3.29 9.33
CA TRP A 18 2.46 -3.19 7.87
C TRP A 18 2.26 -1.77 7.32
N ALA A 19 1.84 -0.81 8.14
CA ALA A 19 1.36 0.51 7.70
C ALA A 19 2.28 1.23 6.71
N GLU A 20 3.61 1.26 6.96
CA GLU A 20 4.55 1.93 6.06
C GLU A 20 4.77 1.14 4.74
N PHE A 21 4.66 -0.17 4.78
CA PHE A 21 4.70 -1.00 3.58
C PHE A 21 3.45 -0.79 2.73
N ASP A 22 2.27 -0.86 3.33
CA ASP A 22 0.99 -0.61 2.65
C ASP A 22 0.98 0.79 2.04
N ARG A 23 1.48 1.76 2.78
CA ARG A 23 1.63 3.13 2.29
C ARG A 23 2.52 3.20 1.04
N ALA A 24 3.64 2.50 1.02
CA ALA A 24 4.53 2.48 -0.13
C ALA A 24 3.86 1.87 -1.38
N LEU A 25 3.04 0.82 -1.21
CA LEU A 25 2.23 0.22 -2.27
C LEU A 25 1.13 1.17 -2.74
N ILE A 26 0.39 1.78 -1.82
CA ILE A 26 -0.68 2.76 -2.13
C ILE A 26 -0.11 3.97 -2.87
N GLU A 27 1.04 4.47 -2.46
CA GLU A 27 1.74 5.59 -3.11
C GLU A 27 2.36 5.19 -4.46
N ARG A 28 2.31 3.90 -4.82
CA ARG A 28 2.85 3.34 -6.07
C ARG A 28 4.33 3.64 -6.24
N ALA A 29 5.11 3.43 -5.18
CA ALA A 29 6.55 3.56 -5.24
C ALA A 29 7.10 2.60 -6.32
N PRO A 30 7.89 3.09 -7.28
CA PRO A 30 8.38 2.25 -8.38
C PRO A 30 9.33 1.15 -7.89
N LYS A 31 10.02 1.41 -6.78
CA LYS A 31 10.88 0.44 -6.11
C LYS A 31 10.72 0.55 -4.60
N ILE A 32 10.66 -0.59 -3.92
CA ILE A 32 10.54 -0.65 -2.46
C ILE A 32 11.60 -1.62 -1.94
N GLY A 33 12.57 -1.09 -1.18
CA GLY A 33 13.54 -1.91 -0.43
C GLY A 33 12.96 -2.26 0.94
N ILE A 34 12.97 -3.54 1.33
CA ILE A 34 12.30 -4.02 2.53
C ILE A 34 13.28 -4.79 3.40
N LEU A 35 13.38 -4.36 4.66
CA LEU A 35 14.03 -5.14 5.72
C LEU A 35 12.97 -6.03 6.37
N THR A 36 13.22 -7.32 6.34
CA THR A 36 12.32 -8.39 6.79
C THR A 36 12.60 -8.81 8.24
N ASP A 37 11.71 -9.62 8.80
CA ASP A 37 11.90 -10.33 10.05
C ASP A 37 11.25 -11.73 10.01
N ARG A 38 11.05 -12.37 11.17
CA ARG A 38 10.48 -13.72 11.25
C ARG A 38 8.98 -13.79 10.94
N GLU A 39 8.25 -12.69 11.11
CA GLU A 39 6.82 -12.57 10.82
C GLU A 39 6.59 -12.03 9.40
N HIS A 40 7.37 -11.01 9.04
CA HIS A 40 7.33 -10.37 7.73
C HIS A 40 8.36 -11.01 6.79
N THR A 41 8.12 -12.27 6.46
CA THR A 41 8.95 -13.04 5.52
C THR A 41 8.64 -12.66 4.08
N PRO A 42 9.52 -12.98 3.10
CA PRO A 42 9.21 -12.77 1.69
C PRO A 42 7.88 -13.40 1.26
N ALA A 43 7.53 -14.57 1.79
CA ALA A 43 6.28 -15.26 1.49
C ALA A 43 5.06 -14.51 2.06
N THR A 44 5.11 -14.04 3.32
CA THR A 44 4.00 -13.28 3.93
C THR A 44 3.81 -11.92 3.28
N ILE A 45 4.90 -11.26 2.87
CA ILE A 45 4.85 -10.01 2.10
C ILE A 45 4.20 -10.26 0.74
N ALA A 46 4.58 -11.32 0.04
CA ALA A 46 4.01 -11.71 -1.24
C ALA A 46 2.52 -12.07 -1.14
N GLN A 47 2.13 -12.77 -0.07
CA GLN A 47 0.72 -13.08 0.21
C GLN A 47 -0.08 -11.79 0.38
N ARG A 48 0.39 -10.87 1.24
CA ARG A 48 -0.27 -9.57 1.45
C ARG A 48 -0.42 -8.78 0.15
N MET A 49 0.63 -8.72 -0.66
CA MET A 49 0.56 -8.07 -1.97
C MET A 49 -0.51 -8.68 -2.87
N THR A 50 -0.60 -10.00 -2.89
CA THR A 50 -1.57 -10.74 -3.71
C THR A 50 -2.99 -10.52 -3.22
N ASP A 51 -3.23 -10.54 -1.91
CA ASP A 51 -4.54 -10.32 -1.28
C ASP A 51 -5.09 -8.93 -1.61
N TYR A 52 -4.23 -7.93 -1.71
CA TYR A 52 -4.58 -6.56 -2.10
C TYR A 52 -4.44 -6.25 -3.60
N GLY A 53 -4.14 -7.26 -4.43
CA GLY A 53 -4.08 -7.11 -5.89
C GLY A 53 -2.80 -6.48 -6.45
N TYR A 54 -1.75 -6.34 -5.65
CA TYR A 54 -0.44 -5.83 -6.11
C TYR A 54 0.41 -6.95 -6.71
N THR A 55 0.01 -7.45 -7.89
CA THR A 55 0.67 -8.59 -8.54
C THR A 55 1.64 -8.21 -9.67
N ASP A 56 1.73 -6.94 -9.99
CA ASP A 56 2.53 -6.35 -11.08
C ASP A 56 3.92 -5.89 -10.64
N PHE A 57 4.48 -6.61 -9.65
CA PHE A 57 5.84 -6.41 -9.16
C PHE A 57 6.73 -7.61 -9.47
N ILE A 58 8.03 -7.35 -9.59
CA ILE A 58 9.09 -8.34 -9.46
C ILE A 58 9.63 -8.26 -8.04
N MET A 59 9.83 -9.41 -7.42
CA MET A 59 10.48 -9.53 -6.12
C MET A 59 11.91 -10.04 -6.31
N HIS A 60 12.88 -9.25 -5.89
CA HIS A 60 14.26 -9.66 -5.75
C HIS A 60 14.51 -9.94 -4.28
N VAL A 61 14.65 -11.21 -3.93
CA VAL A 61 14.93 -11.66 -2.56
C VAL A 61 16.38 -12.00 -2.43
N VAL A 62 17.08 -11.33 -1.52
CA VAL A 62 18.48 -11.58 -1.21
C VAL A 62 18.56 -12.25 0.15
N GLU A 63 19.12 -13.43 0.19
CA GLU A 63 19.30 -14.28 1.37
C GLU A 63 20.77 -14.25 1.79
N LYS A 64 21.03 -14.15 3.09
CA LYS A 64 22.37 -14.21 3.71
C LYS A 64 23.41 -13.29 3.04
N LEU A 65 23.00 -12.08 2.70
CA LEU A 65 23.84 -11.06 2.05
C LEU A 65 25.17 -10.89 2.78
N CYS A 66 26.26 -10.72 2.02
CA CYS A 66 27.65 -10.63 2.51
C CYS A 66 28.21 -11.95 3.08
N ASN A 67 27.59 -13.08 2.86
CA ASN A 67 28.17 -14.38 3.10
C ASN A 67 28.46 -15.09 1.77
N PRO A 68 29.66 -15.00 1.20
CA PRO A 68 29.95 -15.46 -0.17
C PRO A 68 29.66 -16.96 -0.44
N SER A 69 29.61 -17.78 0.63
CA SER A 69 29.34 -19.22 0.51
C SER A 69 27.84 -19.56 0.58
N GLU A 70 27.01 -18.66 1.06
CA GLU A 70 25.58 -18.90 1.31
C GLU A 70 24.64 -17.82 0.72
N GLU A 71 25.23 -16.73 0.20
CA GLU A 71 24.47 -15.65 -0.43
C GLU A 71 23.71 -16.18 -1.65
N HIS A 72 22.41 -15.91 -1.66
CA HIS A 72 21.56 -16.31 -2.75
C HIS A 72 20.62 -15.17 -3.16
N LEU A 73 20.54 -14.90 -4.46
CA LEU A 73 19.60 -13.95 -5.05
C LEU A 73 18.55 -14.71 -5.86
N SER A 74 17.29 -14.51 -5.50
CA SER A 74 16.14 -14.99 -6.26
C SER A 74 15.38 -13.83 -6.89
N THR A 75 14.94 -14.02 -8.13
CA THR A 75 14.07 -13.08 -8.82
C THR A 75 12.80 -13.82 -9.23
N LEU A 76 11.66 -13.39 -8.71
CA LEU A 76 10.39 -14.13 -8.85
C LEU A 76 9.19 -13.17 -8.77
N SER A 77 8.03 -13.64 -9.17
CA SER A 77 6.76 -12.93 -8.98
C SER A 77 6.24 -13.10 -7.55
N PRO A 78 5.34 -12.23 -7.05
CA PRO A 78 4.67 -12.43 -5.77
C PRO A 78 3.98 -13.81 -5.67
N LYS A 79 3.34 -14.27 -6.72
CA LYS A 79 2.65 -15.58 -6.76
C LYS A 79 3.60 -16.77 -6.55
N GLU A 80 4.82 -16.69 -7.08
CA GLU A 80 5.84 -17.73 -6.88
C GLU A 80 6.42 -17.65 -5.47
N ALA A 81 6.57 -16.44 -4.92
CA ALA A 81 7.17 -16.23 -3.60
C ALA A 81 6.31 -16.78 -2.44
N ILE A 82 4.99 -16.78 -2.58
CA ILE A 82 4.05 -17.30 -1.57
C ILE A 82 4.36 -18.75 -1.18
N HIS A 83 4.80 -19.54 -2.14
CA HIS A 83 4.99 -21.00 -1.97
C HIS A 83 6.45 -21.40 -1.74
N ARG A 84 7.30 -20.44 -1.39
CA ARG A 84 8.73 -20.67 -1.23
C ARG A 84 9.22 -20.28 0.15
N ASP A 85 10.08 -21.10 0.71
CA ASP A 85 10.85 -20.80 1.92
C ASP A 85 12.11 -20.02 1.57
N PHE A 86 12.50 -19.09 2.44
CA PHE A 86 13.67 -18.26 2.28
C PHE A 86 14.54 -18.30 3.54
N ALA A 87 15.85 -18.45 3.34
CA ALA A 87 16.79 -18.45 4.44
C ALA A 87 16.92 -17.05 5.08
N MET A 88 17.14 -17.02 6.39
CA MET A 88 17.40 -15.79 7.14
C MET A 88 18.90 -15.57 7.37
N PRO A 89 19.40 -14.33 7.47
CA PRO A 89 18.67 -13.08 7.23
C PRO A 89 18.42 -12.87 5.73
N ASN A 90 17.34 -12.18 5.42
CA ASN A 90 17.03 -11.80 4.05
C ASN A 90 16.50 -10.36 3.96
N CYS A 91 16.48 -9.82 2.76
CA CYS A 91 15.84 -8.56 2.42
C CYS A 91 15.25 -8.67 1.01
N ILE A 92 14.35 -7.74 0.69
CA ILE A 92 13.62 -7.75 -0.57
C ILE A 92 13.77 -6.40 -1.25
N ILE A 93 13.86 -6.43 -2.57
CA ILE A 93 13.57 -5.27 -3.40
C ILE A 93 12.38 -5.62 -4.28
N LEU A 94 11.32 -4.84 -4.17
CA LEU A 94 10.20 -4.88 -5.10
C LEU A 94 10.45 -3.88 -6.22
N GLU A 95 10.26 -4.30 -7.44
CA GLU A 95 10.31 -3.46 -8.61
C GLU A 95 9.00 -3.54 -9.38
N HIS A 96 8.33 -2.40 -9.60
CA HIS A 96 7.08 -2.35 -10.35
C HIS A 96 7.33 -2.68 -11.83
N ARG A 97 6.49 -3.53 -12.43
CA ARG A 97 6.54 -3.86 -13.85
C ARG A 97 5.77 -2.85 -14.68
N GLY A 98 6.46 -2.22 -15.61
CA GLY A 98 5.83 -1.32 -16.57
C GLY A 98 5.56 0.08 -16.04
N ALA A 99 4.78 0.84 -16.78
CA ALA A 99 4.38 2.18 -16.39
C ALA A 99 3.34 2.13 -15.28
N VAL A 100 3.56 2.92 -14.23
CA VAL A 100 2.57 3.11 -13.17
C VAL A 100 1.35 3.83 -13.77
N PRO A 101 0.15 3.22 -13.79
CA PRO A 101 -1.01 3.89 -14.33
C PRO A 101 -1.34 5.16 -13.51
N PRO A 102 -1.83 6.23 -14.16
CA PRO A 102 -2.21 7.44 -13.46
C PRO A 102 -3.30 7.11 -12.42
N ARG A 103 -3.29 7.82 -11.30
CA ARG A 103 -4.35 7.69 -10.31
C ARG A 103 -5.67 8.20 -10.89
N PRO A 104 -6.77 7.48 -10.70
CA PRO A 104 -8.07 7.98 -11.14
C PRO A 104 -8.41 9.25 -10.37
N PHE A 105 -8.94 10.25 -11.06
CA PHE A 105 -9.60 11.38 -10.44
C PHE A 105 -11.10 11.08 -10.42
N GLY A 106 -11.68 11.00 -9.22
CA GLY A 106 -13.06 10.59 -9.05
C GLY A 106 -13.23 9.07 -9.11
N ILE A 107 -12.94 8.41 -7.99
CA ILE A 107 -13.13 6.96 -7.85
C ILE A 107 -14.64 6.64 -7.93
N PRO A 108 -15.07 5.71 -8.81
CA PRO A 108 -16.47 5.30 -8.87
C PRO A 108 -16.97 4.77 -7.52
N ASP A 109 -18.21 5.09 -7.15
CA ASP A 109 -18.79 4.64 -5.88
C ASP A 109 -18.78 3.11 -5.75
N ALA A 110 -18.94 2.39 -6.86
CA ALA A 110 -18.89 0.93 -6.90
C ALA A 110 -17.50 0.31 -6.58
N ALA A 111 -16.45 1.13 -6.53
CA ALA A 111 -15.11 0.67 -6.16
C ALA A 111 -14.90 0.61 -4.63
N PHE A 112 -15.86 1.11 -3.85
CA PHE A 112 -15.81 1.08 -2.39
C PHE A 112 -16.67 -0.04 -1.82
N THR A 113 -16.20 -0.65 -0.74
CA THR A 113 -17.02 -1.58 0.05
C THR A 113 -18.08 -0.79 0.81
N LEU A 114 -19.34 -1.16 0.62
CA LEU A 114 -20.47 -0.47 1.25
C LEU A 114 -20.82 -1.16 2.58
N LEU A 115 -21.13 -0.37 3.61
CA LEU A 115 -21.64 -0.89 4.87
C LEU A 115 -22.99 -1.57 4.64
N ASP A 116 -23.06 -2.90 4.83
CA ASP A 116 -24.25 -3.75 4.60
C ASP A 116 -24.88 -3.54 3.20
N GLY A 117 -24.08 -3.21 2.18
CA GLY A 117 -24.58 -2.92 0.83
C GLY A 117 -25.39 -1.64 0.71
N ARG A 118 -25.34 -0.75 1.68
CA ARG A 118 -26.16 0.48 1.73
C ARG A 118 -25.61 1.59 0.84
N GLU A 119 -26.06 1.66 -0.40
CA GLU A 119 -25.63 2.67 -1.38
C GLU A 119 -25.83 4.14 -0.94
N LYS A 120 -26.73 4.40 0.01
CA LYS A 120 -26.99 5.76 0.52
C LYS A 120 -26.01 6.21 1.60
N MET A 121 -25.14 5.32 2.07
CA MET A 121 -24.17 5.60 3.14
C MET A 121 -22.77 5.93 2.62
N ILE A 122 -22.63 6.19 1.34
CA ILE A 122 -21.40 6.68 0.74
C ILE A 122 -21.60 8.09 0.20
N THR A 123 -20.65 8.98 0.43
CA THR A 123 -20.61 10.29 -0.23
C THR A 123 -20.41 10.07 -1.73
N LYS A 124 -21.41 10.40 -2.53
CA LYS A 124 -21.40 10.17 -3.98
C LYS A 124 -20.25 10.91 -4.65
N MET A 125 -19.66 10.28 -5.67
CA MET A 125 -18.45 10.76 -6.34
C MET A 125 -18.50 12.26 -6.68
N PRO A 126 -19.53 12.82 -7.33
CA PRO A 126 -19.55 14.25 -7.63
C PRO A 126 -19.53 15.14 -6.37
N ILE A 127 -20.24 14.74 -5.32
CA ILE A 127 -20.27 15.48 -4.05
C ILE A 127 -18.92 15.38 -3.36
N ARG A 128 -18.30 14.19 -3.35
CA ARG A 128 -16.98 13.96 -2.79
C ARG A 128 -15.92 14.85 -3.43
N LEU A 129 -15.90 14.94 -4.76
CA LEU A 129 -14.96 15.79 -5.49
C LEU A 129 -15.16 17.27 -5.22
N LEU A 130 -16.42 17.73 -5.19
CA LEU A 130 -16.75 19.13 -4.83
C LEU A 130 -16.32 19.45 -3.39
N THR A 131 -16.51 18.52 -2.47
CA THR A 131 -16.07 18.67 -1.07
C THR A 131 -14.56 18.83 -0.99
N LEU A 132 -13.79 17.95 -1.64
CA LEU A 132 -12.34 18.03 -1.64
C LEU A 132 -11.84 19.33 -2.27
N GLN A 133 -12.46 19.79 -3.33
CA GLN A 133 -12.14 21.06 -3.97
C GLN A 133 -12.42 22.25 -3.05
N ALA A 134 -13.57 22.25 -2.37
CA ALA A 134 -13.97 23.32 -1.45
C ALA A 134 -13.06 23.41 -0.21
N LEU A 135 -12.50 22.29 0.25
CA LEU A 135 -11.58 22.23 1.38
C LEU A 135 -10.19 22.80 1.08
N GLN A 136 -9.84 23.04 -0.20
CA GLN A 136 -8.55 23.60 -0.63
C GLN A 136 -7.34 22.87 -0.03
N LEU A 137 -7.32 21.55 -0.15
CA LEU A 137 -6.41 20.66 0.56
C LEU A 137 -4.94 20.80 0.15
N THR A 138 -4.63 21.41 -0.98
CA THR A 138 -3.25 21.66 -1.44
C THR A 138 -2.42 22.43 -0.42
N GLY A 139 -3.02 23.36 0.30
CA GLY A 139 -2.36 24.19 1.32
C GLY A 139 -2.59 23.71 2.76
N ARG A 140 -3.16 22.52 2.96
CA ARG A 140 -3.44 21.95 4.27
C ARG A 140 -2.48 20.81 4.59
N HIS A 141 -2.29 20.53 5.86
CA HIS A 141 -1.42 19.43 6.33
C HIS A 141 -2.22 18.30 6.98
N VAL A 142 -3.36 18.62 7.58
CA VAL A 142 -4.20 17.65 8.30
C VAL A 142 -5.63 17.75 7.79
N LEU A 143 -6.26 16.59 7.57
CA LEU A 143 -7.68 16.44 7.29
C LEU A 143 -8.32 15.56 8.37
N TRP A 144 -9.39 16.03 8.97
CA TRP A 144 -10.25 15.24 9.84
C TRP A 144 -11.51 14.81 9.07
N ASP A 145 -11.71 13.49 9.00
CA ASP A 145 -12.91 12.89 8.41
C ASP A 145 -13.75 12.31 9.54
N ILE A 146 -14.80 13.04 9.92
CA ILE A 146 -15.65 12.68 11.06
C ILE A 146 -16.92 12.00 10.53
N GLY A 147 -17.07 10.71 10.84
CA GLY A 147 -18.12 9.85 10.30
C GLY A 147 -17.71 9.28 8.94
N PHE A 148 -16.50 8.77 8.81
CA PHE A 148 -15.91 8.34 7.54
C PHE A 148 -16.68 7.19 6.85
N CYS A 149 -17.42 6.37 7.57
CA CYS A 149 -18.21 5.23 7.08
C CYS A 149 -17.43 4.30 6.13
N THR A 150 -17.51 4.54 4.82
CA THR A 150 -16.80 3.78 3.77
C THR A 150 -15.37 4.27 3.53
N GLY A 151 -14.92 5.29 4.24
CA GLY A 151 -13.62 5.93 4.01
C GLY A 151 -13.48 6.66 2.66
N SER A 152 -14.55 6.76 1.88
CA SER A 152 -14.46 7.22 0.49
C SER A 152 -13.89 8.64 0.33
N VAL A 153 -14.19 9.56 1.26
CA VAL A 153 -13.64 10.92 1.26
C VAL A 153 -12.15 10.89 1.64
N SER A 154 -11.80 10.18 2.70
CA SER A 154 -10.41 10.01 3.16
C SER A 154 -9.53 9.35 2.10
N ILE A 155 -10.01 8.27 1.47
CA ILE A 155 -9.28 7.55 0.43
C ILE A 155 -9.05 8.45 -0.79
N GLU A 156 -10.09 9.11 -1.29
CA GLU A 156 -9.97 10.04 -2.42
C GLU A 156 -9.00 11.19 -2.08
N ALA A 157 -9.14 11.78 -0.87
CA ALA A 157 -8.25 12.84 -0.40
C ALA A 157 -6.79 12.36 -0.34
N ARG A 158 -6.54 11.18 0.23
CA ARG A 158 -5.18 10.62 0.34
C ARG A 158 -4.54 10.36 -1.01
N LEU A 159 -5.30 9.86 -1.96
CA LEU A 159 -4.79 9.56 -3.31
C LEU A 159 -4.48 10.82 -4.10
N GLN A 160 -5.24 11.91 -3.92
CA GLN A 160 -5.02 13.17 -4.63
C GLN A 160 -4.00 14.08 -3.92
N PHE A 161 -3.93 14.00 -2.59
CA PHE A 161 -3.09 14.86 -1.75
C PHE A 161 -2.20 14.01 -0.82
N PRO A 162 -1.14 13.35 -1.35
CA PRO A 162 -0.30 12.42 -0.56
C PRO A 162 0.42 13.05 0.63
N HIS A 163 0.54 14.38 0.67
CA HIS A 163 1.16 15.11 1.77
C HIS A 163 0.27 15.24 3.02
N LEU A 164 -1.05 14.99 2.89
CA LEU A 164 -1.98 15.12 4.00
C LEU A 164 -1.76 14.03 5.05
N GLN A 165 -1.81 14.42 6.31
CA GLN A 165 -2.12 13.52 7.41
C GLN A 165 -3.64 13.45 7.54
N ILE A 166 -4.22 12.25 7.51
CA ILE A 166 -5.66 12.06 7.61
C ILE A 166 -5.96 11.34 8.91
N GLU A 167 -6.85 11.95 9.71
CA GLU A 167 -7.39 11.39 10.93
C GLU A 167 -8.88 11.13 10.72
N ALA A 168 -9.25 9.85 10.66
CA ALA A 168 -10.63 9.43 10.39
C ALA A 168 -11.28 8.89 11.67
N PHE A 169 -12.49 9.36 11.97
CA PHE A 169 -13.24 9.01 13.17
C PHE A 169 -14.60 8.44 12.79
N GLU A 170 -14.94 7.28 13.36
CA GLU A 170 -16.25 6.65 13.16
C GLU A 170 -16.73 6.05 14.49
N ILE A 171 -18.00 6.23 14.79
CA ILE A 171 -18.60 5.68 16.00
C ILE A 171 -19.07 4.23 15.82
N ARG A 172 -19.31 3.82 14.59
CA ARG A 172 -19.85 2.51 14.26
C ARG A 172 -18.72 1.49 14.09
N PRO A 173 -18.60 0.50 15.00
CA PRO A 173 -17.55 -0.50 14.90
C PRO A 173 -17.64 -1.37 13.64
N GLU A 174 -18.83 -1.49 13.04
CA GLU A 174 -19.04 -2.26 11.81
C GLU A 174 -18.26 -1.67 10.61
N CYS A 175 -17.91 -0.40 10.68
CA CYS A 175 -17.12 0.26 9.64
C CYS A 175 -15.65 -0.18 9.61
N GLU A 176 -15.10 -0.74 10.70
CA GLU A 176 -13.73 -1.24 10.73
C GLU A 176 -13.49 -2.40 9.73
N SER A 177 -14.54 -3.18 9.45
CA SER A 177 -14.42 -4.35 8.57
C SER A 177 -14.42 -4.02 7.08
N ILE A 178 -14.70 -2.77 6.71
CA ILE A 178 -14.85 -2.36 5.31
C ILE A 178 -13.77 -1.39 4.82
N ILE A 179 -12.75 -1.16 5.67
CA ILE A 179 -11.63 -0.24 5.38
C ILE A 179 -10.33 -1.01 5.24
#